data_f7a808bf7ff8574a644dc7601e5be600
#
_entry.id   f7a808bf7ff8574a644dc7601e5be600
#
_cell.length_a   1.000
_cell.length_b   1.000
_cell.length_c   1.000
_cell.angle_alpha   90.00
_cell.angle_beta   90.00
_cell.angle_gamma   90.00
#
_symmetry.space_group_name_H-M   'P 1'
#
loop_
_entity.id
_entity.type
_entity.pdbx_description
1 polymer ?
#
loop_
_entity_poly.entity_id
_entity_poly.type
_entity_poly.pdbx_seq_one_letter_code
_entity_poly.pdbx_strand_id
1 'polypeptide(L)'
;QMQTNEETAIAALSQLVGGPLVASELAEELTGPSVDPSKGPQLIEQARERSPLLRRLGAEVKVADQSVVRARSSLSPEIFVRAQRQYGRQDIKIDEPVDSVVFGVQSQFGAGFSNVLEIQNASYDRDVAKLAIRSGELSLVEQMSSDLAIASSIDERIRNLENAVHSTSMTKDSWDRQFIAGRKTWLDVMSGARELMDMKVQLAEARATAVIVKWRLHILAEGISPSAPNTKGQRS
;
A
#
# COMPACT_ATOMS: atom_id res chain seq x y z
N GLN A 1 -28.15 1.56 -4.37
CA GLN A 1 -26.90 1.36 -3.58
C GLN A 1 -25.81 0.63 -4.39
N MET A 2 -26.10 -0.46 -5.12
CA MET A 2 -25.08 -1.18 -5.93
C MET A 2 -24.50 -0.30 -7.04
N GLN A 3 -25.33 0.40 -7.82
CA GLN A 3 -24.89 1.31 -8.88
C GLN A 3 -24.01 2.46 -8.34
N THR A 4 -24.38 3.04 -7.20
CA THR A 4 -23.62 4.11 -6.56
C THR A 4 -22.23 3.62 -6.09
N ASN A 5 -22.14 2.39 -5.60
CA ASN A 5 -20.87 1.77 -5.19
C ASN A 5 -19.96 1.49 -6.39
N GLU A 6 -20.54 1.05 -7.51
CA GLU A 6 -19.82 0.81 -8.77
C GLU A 6 -19.24 2.13 -9.32
N GLU A 7 -20.06 3.18 -9.44
CA GLU A 7 -19.62 4.50 -9.90
C GLU A 7 -18.49 5.07 -9.00
N THR A 8 -18.62 4.92 -7.68
CA THR A 8 -17.59 5.36 -6.72
C THR A 8 -16.29 4.57 -6.90
N ALA A 9 -16.38 3.27 -7.11
CA ALA A 9 -15.21 2.42 -7.35
C ALA A 9 -14.50 2.77 -8.67
N ILE A 10 -15.27 3.01 -9.75
CA ILE A 10 -14.73 3.43 -11.06
C ILE A 10 -14.06 4.80 -10.94
N ALA A 11 -14.66 5.74 -10.23
CA ALA A 11 -14.07 7.06 -9.99
C ALA A 11 -12.75 6.98 -9.22
N ALA A 12 -12.68 6.12 -8.18
CA ALA A 12 -11.46 5.88 -7.43
C ALA A 12 -10.36 5.24 -8.29
N LEU A 13 -10.71 4.24 -9.12
CA LEU A 13 -9.78 3.63 -10.06
C LEU A 13 -9.28 4.62 -11.12
N SER A 14 -10.16 5.48 -11.64
CA SER A 14 -9.80 6.53 -12.61
C SER A 14 -8.76 7.49 -12.04
N GLN A 15 -8.86 7.84 -10.76
CA GLN A 15 -7.86 8.65 -10.08
C GLN A 15 -6.51 7.94 -9.93
N LEU A 16 -6.52 6.65 -9.62
CA LEU A 16 -5.30 5.86 -9.47
C LEU A 16 -4.57 5.64 -10.79
N VAL A 17 -5.31 5.44 -11.88
CA VAL A 17 -4.76 5.23 -13.23
C VAL A 17 -4.37 6.55 -13.90
N GLY A 18 -4.88 7.69 -13.41
CA GLY A 18 -4.60 9.01 -13.98
C GLY A 18 -5.36 9.31 -15.27
N GLY A 19 -6.46 8.59 -15.55
CA GLY A 19 -7.31 8.79 -16.72
C GLY A 19 -8.74 8.29 -16.49
N PRO A 20 -9.73 8.77 -17.26
CA PRO A 20 -11.10 8.31 -17.13
C PRO A 20 -11.21 6.84 -17.56
N LEU A 21 -11.81 6.02 -16.70
CA LEU A 21 -12.14 4.61 -16.98
C LEU A 21 -13.64 4.49 -17.18
N VAL A 22 -14.04 3.66 -18.14
CA VAL A 22 -15.44 3.31 -18.39
C VAL A 22 -15.67 1.86 -17.96
N ALA A 23 -16.84 1.57 -17.39
CA ALA A 23 -17.18 0.22 -16.93
C ALA A 23 -16.98 -0.86 -18.00
N SER A 24 -17.20 -0.52 -19.27
CA SER A 24 -17.00 -1.43 -20.42
C SER A 24 -15.51 -1.77 -20.72
N GLU A 25 -14.56 -1.03 -20.15
CA GLU A 25 -13.12 -1.29 -20.30
C GLU A 25 -12.61 -2.24 -19.22
N LEU A 26 -13.42 -2.49 -18.17
CA LEU A 26 -13.10 -3.44 -17.12
C LEU A 26 -13.39 -4.85 -17.62
N ALA A 27 -12.46 -5.77 -17.38
CA ALA A 27 -12.64 -7.16 -17.78
C ALA A 27 -13.85 -7.78 -17.06
N GLU A 28 -14.72 -8.44 -17.81
CA GLU A 28 -15.89 -9.15 -17.25
C GLU A 28 -15.48 -10.36 -16.39
N GLU A 29 -14.34 -10.97 -16.68
CA GLU A 29 -13.81 -12.08 -15.90
C GLU A 29 -12.72 -11.63 -14.94
N LEU A 30 -13.00 -11.78 -13.66
CA LEU A 30 -12.04 -11.57 -12.59
C LEU A 30 -11.08 -12.77 -12.50
N THR A 31 -10.03 -12.76 -13.31
CA THR A 31 -8.96 -13.76 -13.22
C THR A 31 -7.85 -13.24 -12.31
N GLY A 32 -7.57 -13.98 -11.24
CA GLY A 32 -6.43 -13.71 -10.36
C GLY A 32 -5.22 -14.57 -10.74
N PRO A 33 -4.00 -14.15 -10.34
CA PRO A 33 -2.81 -14.95 -10.50
C PRO A 33 -2.95 -16.29 -9.77
N SER A 34 -2.27 -17.33 -10.28
CA SER A 34 -2.19 -18.60 -9.58
C SER A 34 -1.24 -18.47 -8.40
N VAL A 35 -1.78 -18.50 -7.20
CA VAL A 35 -1.00 -18.53 -5.95
C VAL A 35 -1.17 -19.89 -5.32
N ASP A 36 -0.04 -20.55 -5.03
CA ASP A 36 -0.03 -21.84 -4.33
C ASP A 36 0.13 -21.59 -2.82
N PRO A 37 -0.93 -21.77 -1.99
CA PRO A 37 -0.87 -21.53 -0.56
C PRO A 37 0.13 -22.43 0.17
N SER A 38 0.48 -23.60 -0.41
CA SER A 38 1.44 -24.52 0.20
C SER A 38 2.86 -23.95 0.27
N LYS A 39 3.18 -22.97 -0.59
CA LYS A 39 4.45 -22.25 -0.62
C LYS A 39 4.46 -20.99 0.28
N GLY A 40 3.54 -20.91 1.23
CA GLY A 40 3.38 -19.76 2.13
C GLY A 40 4.68 -19.24 2.76
N PRO A 41 5.53 -20.08 3.39
CA PRO A 41 6.80 -19.62 3.96
C PRO A 41 7.75 -18.98 2.93
N GLN A 42 7.79 -19.50 1.70
CA GLN A 42 8.61 -18.96 0.62
C GLN A 42 8.08 -17.60 0.13
N LEU A 43 6.76 -17.48 0.00
CA LEU A 43 6.11 -16.24 -0.38
C LEU A 43 6.33 -15.13 0.65
N ILE A 44 6.30 -15.46 1.94
CA ILE A 44 6.57 -14.51 3.02
C ILE A 44 8.02 -14.02 2.95
N GLU A 45 8.98 -14.90 2.70
CA GLU A 45 10.39 -14.51 2.60
C GLU A 45 10.65 -13.63 1.37
N GLN A 46 10.08 -13.99 0.23
CA GLN A 46 10.14 -13.15 -0.97
C GLN A 46 9.54 -11.75 -0.73
N ALA A 47 8.40 -11.69 -0.02
CA ALA A 47 7.78 -10.43 0.32
C ALA A 47 8.66 -9.56 1.25
N ARG A 48 9.35 -10.17 2.23
CA ARG A 48 10.29 -9.45 3.08
C ARG A 48 11.42 -8.79 2.28
N GLU A 49 12.01 -9.54 1.35
CA GLU A 49 13.13 -9.05 0.54
C GLU A 49 12.70 -7.94 -0.44
N ARG A 50 11.48 -8.05 -0.99
CA ARG A 50 11.01 -7.19 -2.07
C ARG A 50 10.12 -6.04 -1.61
N SER A 51 9.64 -6.05 -0.37
CA SER A 51 8.70 -5.07 0.16
C SER A 51 9.20 -3.62 0.01
N PRO A 52 8.49 -2.75 -0.72
CA PRO A 52 8.82 -1.33 -0.80
C PRO A 52 8.68 -0.64 0.56
N LEU A 53 7.75 -1.10 1.40
CA LEU A 53 7.55 -0.58 2.76
C LEU A 53 8.81 -0.80 3.60
N LEU A 54 9.35 -2.03 3.63
CA LEU A 54 10.54 -2.34 4.41
C LEU A 54 11.77 -1.63 3.89
N ARG A 55 11.90 -1.46 2.56
CA ARG A 55 12.98 -0.64 1.96
C ARG A 55 12.89 0.82 2.38
N ARG A 56 11.67 1.39 2.41
CA ARG A 56 11.44 2.76 2.88
C ARG A 56 11.84 2.90 4.35
N LEU A 57 11.35 2.02 5.22
CA LEU A 57 11.69 2.03 6.64
C LEU A 57 13.20 1.85 6.86
N GLY A 58 13.86 1.01 6.05
CA GLY A 58 15.31 0.87 6.06
C GLY A 58 16.06 2.14 5.65
N ALA A 59 15.51 2.91 4.71
CA ALA A 59 16.05 4.22 4.35
C ALA A 59 15.84 5.25 5.48
N GLU A 60 14.70 5.22 6.16
CA GLU A 60 14.43 6.08 7.32
C GLU A 60 15.41 5.82 8.47
N VAL A 61 15.80 4.56 8.73
CA VAL A 61 16.87 4.24 9.70
C VAL A 61 18.18 4.86 9.28
N LYS A 62 18.57 4.79 7.99
CA LYS A 62 19.79 5.43 7.50
C LYS A 62 19.77 6.95 7.69
N VAL A 63 18.62 7.58 7.48
CA VAL A 63 18.44 9.01 7.73
C VAL A 63 18.63 9.32 9.24
N ALA A 64 18.02 8.52 10.11
CA ALA A 64 18.16 8.68 11.55
C ALA A 64 19.61 8.44 12.02
N ASP A 65 20.32 7.46 11.46
CA ASP A 65 21.75 7.25 11.73
C ASP A 65 22.59 8.49 11.34
N GLN A 66 22.30 9.09 10.16
CA GLN A 66 22.98 10.32 9.75
C GLN A 66 22.62 11.52 10.64
N SER A 67 21.42 11.56 11.20
CA SER A 67 21.04 12.58 12.17
C SER A 67 21.85 12.48 13.47
N VAL A 68 22.13 11.26 13.94
CA VAL A 68 23.03 11.05 15.08
C VAL A 68 24.46 11.53 14.76
N VAL A 69 24.97 11.23 13.56
CA VAL A 69 26.29 11.70 13.13
C VAL A 69 26.31 13.23 13.07
N ARG A 70 25.27 13.86 12.52
CA ARG A 70 25.13 15.32 12.50
C ARG A 70 25.13 15.91 13.90
N ALA A 71 24.31 15.36 14.81
CA ALA A 71 24.25 15.82 16.19
C ALA A 71 25.61 15.70 16.91
N ARG A 72 26.38 14.64 16.64
CA ARG A 72 27.74 14.50 17.15
C ARG A 72 28.71 15.50 16.54
N SER A 73 28.59 15.78 15.25
CA SER A 73 29.46 16.73 14.56
C SER A 73 29.26 18.18 15.03
N SER A 74 28.08 18.50 15.61
CA SER A 74 27.88 19.82 16.23
C SER A 74 28.78 20.13 17.42
N LEU A 75 29.41 19.12 18.02
CA LEU A 75 30.46 19.28 19.04
C LEU A 75 31.82 19.58 18.45
N SER A 76 32.03 19.37 17.16
CA SER A 76 33.30 19.62 16.50
C SER A 76 33.41 21.05 16.03
N PRO A 77 34.62 21.66 16.06
CA PRO A 77 34.82 22.98 15.52
C PRO A 77 34.56 23.02 14.01
N GLU A 78 33.89 24.04 13.54
CA GLU A 78 33.64 24.32 12.13
C GLU A 78 34.83 25.09 11.55
N ILE A 79 35.40 24.57 10.46
CA ILE A 79 36.42 25.25 9.68
C ILE A 79 35.74 25.93 8.49
N PHE A 80 35.92 27.22 8.38
CA PHE A 80 35.30 27.96 7.25
C PHE A 80 36.30 28.80 6.48
N VAL A 81 36.04 28.98 5.21
CA VAL A 81 36.69 29.93 4.33
C VAL A 81 35.63 30.89 3.83
N ARG A 82 35.80 32.17 4.08
CA ARG A 82 34.87 33.21 3.63
C ARG A 82 35.61 34.17 2.70
N ALA A 83 35.19 34.20 1.44
CA ALA A 83 35.61 35.22 0.51
C ALA A 83 34.50 36.27 0.43
N GLN A 84 34.84 37.54 0.67
CA GLN A 84 33.88 38.64 0.59
C GLN A 84 34.47 39.82 -0.17
N ARG A 85 33.63 40.45 -0.98
CA ARG A 85 33.93 41.68 -1.66
C ARG A 85 33.03 42.74 -1.08
N GLN A 86 33.64 43.79 -0.47
CA GLN A 86 32.93 44.85 0.17
C GLN A 86 32.97 46.10 -0.73
N TYR A 87 31.79 46.58 -1.08
CA TYR A 87 31.59 47.86 -1.75
C TYR A 87 31.10 48.85 -0.69
N GLY A 88 31.82 49.91 -0.46
CA GLY A 88 31.37 50.90 0.54
C GLY A 88 32.31 52.07 0.70
N ARG A 89 31.70 53.21 1.00
CA ARG A 89 32.36 54.47 1.26
C ARG A 89 32.80 54.50 2.71
N GLN A 90 34.08 54.24 2.96
CA GLN A 90 34.68 54.65 4.21
C GLN A 90 35.59 55.83 3.97
N ASP A 91 35.16 56.99 4.52
CA ASP A 91 35.87 58.27 4.58
C ASP A 91 36.74 58.69 3.36
N ILE A 92 36.12 59.49 2.52
CA ILE A 92 36.72 60.58 1.71
C ILE A 92 37.89 60.21 0.78
N LYS A 93 38.22 58.95 0.51
CA LYS A 93 39.10 58.64 -0.61
C LYS A 93 38.93 57.21 -1.09
N ILE A 94 38.52 57.08 -2.35
CA ILE A 94 38.65 55.96 -3.27
C ILE A 94 37.58 54.87 -3.12
N ASP A 95 36.76 54.78 -4.15
CA ASP A 95 35.77 53.73 -4.43
C ASP A 95 36.40 52.42 -4.96
N GLU A 96 37.42 51.88 -4.31
CA GLU A 96 37.92 50.57 -4.70
C GLU A 96 37.31 49.48 -3.86
N PRO A 97 36.77 48.44 -4.48
CA PRO A 97 36.25 47.30 -3.74
C PRO A 97 37.38 46.58 -3.01
N VAL A 98 37.16 46.33 -1.72
CA VAL A 98 38.13 45.55 -0.90
C VAL A 98 37.76 44.09 -0.95
N ASP A 99 38.62 43.29 -1.52
CA ASP A 99 38.51 41.81 -1.52
C ASP A 99 39.21 41.29 -0.30
N SER A 100 38.52 40.44 0.50
CA SER A 100 39.09 39.79 1.63
C SER A 100 38.77 38.31 1.63
N VAL A 101 39.75 37.47 1.97
CA VAL A 101 39.61 36.03 2.21
C VAL A 101 39.99 35.76 3.66
N VAL A 102 39.02 35.25 4.40
CA VAL A 102 39.20 34.93 5.83
C VAL A 102 39.10 33.42 6.01
N PHE A 103 40.10 32.86 6.64
CA PHE A 103 40.12 31.49 7.13
C PHE A 103 39.83 31.53 8.62
N GLY A 104 38.91 30.71 9.10
CA GLY A 104 38.57 30.72 10.49
C GLY A 104 38.13 29.35 10.99
N VAL A 105 38.23 29.21 12.30
CA VAL A 105 37.73 28.06 13.07
C VAL A 105 36.73 28.61 14.06
N GLN A 106 35.50 28.12 14.00
CA GLN A 106 34.42 28.53 14.88
C GLN A 106 33.95 27.32 15.68
N SER A 107 33.81 27.47 16.98
CA SER A 107 33.21 26.45 17.84
C SER A 107 32.03 27.05 18.57
N GLN A 108 30.87 26.40 18.46
CA GLN A 108 29.65 26.77 19.18
C GLN A 108 29.49 25.85 20.38
N PHE A 109 29.78 26.30 21.56
CA PHE A 109 29.45 25.60 22.78
C PHE A 109 28.00 25.93 23.16
N GLY A 110 27.07 24.98 23.00
CA GLY A 110 25.66 25.16 23.39
C GLY A 110 25.57 25.43 24.90
N ALA A 111 24.79 26.43 25.28
CA ALA A 111 24.52 26.71 26.67
C ALA A 111 23.81 25.52 27.35
N GLY A 112 24.31 25.04 28.47
CA GLY A 112 23.62 24.08 29.34
C GLY A 112 23.52 22.65 28.80
N PHE A 113 24.56 22.13 28.16
CA PHE A 113 24.60 20.75 27.64
C PHE A 113 23.53 20.42 26.55
N SER A 114 22.94 21.45 25.93
CA SER A 114 21.91 21.25 24.88
C SER A 114 22.39 20.33 23.76
N ASN A 115 23.65 20.42 23.34
CA ASN A 115 24.22 19.55 22.31
C ASN A 115 24.26 18.06 22.72
N VAL A 116 24.45 17.77 24.01
CA VAL A 116 24.43 16.39 24.52
C VAL A 116 23.00 15.83 24.47
N LEU A 117 22.02 16.65 24.84
CA LEU A 117 20.59 16.26 24.75
C LEU A 117 20.16 16.05 23.29
N GLU A 118 20.66 16.87 22.36
CA GLU A 118 20.40 16.70 20.93
C GLU A 118 20.93 15.36 20.42
N ILE A 119 22.14 14.95 20.80
CA ILE A 119 22.69 13.64 20.48
C ILE A 119 21.82 12.52 21.06
N GLN A 120 21.38 12.67 22.29
CA GLN A 120 20.55 11.69 22.96
C GLN A 120 19.19 11.56 22.25
N ASN A 121 18.55 12.66 21.91
CA ASN A 121 17.29 12.70 21.16
C ASN A 121 17.46 12.02 19.80
N ALA A 122 18.48 12.39 19.02
CA ALA A 122 18.76 11.77 17.74
C ALA A 122 19.02 10.25 17.88
N SER A 123 19.62 9.81 18.99
CA SER A 123 19.80 8.38 19.27
C SER A 123 18.48 7.66 19.54
N TYR A 124 17.57 8.30 20.28
CA TYR A 124 16.21 7.76 20.49
C TYR A 124 15.42 7.69 19.19
N ASP A 125 15.47 8.72 18.36
CA ASP A 125 14.80 8.73 17.05
C ASP A 125 15.30 7.60 16.15
N ARG A 126 16.61 7.33 16.15
CA ARG A 126 17.20 6.18 15.46
C ARG A 126 16.65 4.85 15.99
N ASP A 127 16.55 4.71 17.31
CA ASP A 127 16.05 3.47 17.92
C ASP A 127 14.55 3.28 17.65
N VAL A 128 13.76 4.35 17.60
CA VAL A 128 12.36 4.35 17.15
C VAL A 128 12.27 3.89 15.69
N ALA A 129 13.13 4.43 14.81
CA ALA A 129 13.15 4.03 13.40
C ALA A 129 13.50 2.53 13.22
N LYS A 130 14.43 1.98 14.04
CA LYS A 130 14.73 0.54 14.05
C LYS A 130 13.55 -0.32 14.52
N LEU A 131 12.81 0.13 15.52
CA LEU A 131 11.60 -0.55 15.97
C LEU A 131 10.49 -0.50 14.92
N ALA A 132 10.40 0.58 14.15
CA ALA A 132 9.44 0.71 13.07
C ALA A 132 9.65 -0.34 11.97
N ILE A 133 10.90 -0.69 11.60
CA ILE A 133 11.19 -1.80 10.68
C ILE A 133 10.61 -3.09 11.24
N ARG A 134 10.90 -3.42 12.49
CA ARG A 134 10.43 -4.66 13.11
C ARG A 134 8.91 -4.75 13.18
N SER A 135 8.25 -3.64 13.50
CA SER A 135 6.79 -3.54 13.47
C SER A 135 6.25 -3.72 12.05
N GLY A 136 6.89 -3.13 11.05
CA GLY A 136 6.53 -3.30 9.65
C GLY A 136 6.69 -4.74 9.15
N GLU A 137 7.74 -5.44 9.56
CA GLU A 137 7.95 -6.86 9.25
C GLU A 137 6.85 -7.74 9.86
N LEU A 138 6.51 -7.51 11.14
CA LEU A 138 5.45 -8.27 11.81
C LEU A 138 4.10 -8.04 11.13
N SER A 139 3.77 -6.80 10.81
CA SER A 139 2.53 -6.46 10.10
C SER A 139 2.45 -7.09 8.70
N LEU A 140 3.57 -7.12 7.96
CA LEU A 140 3.64 -7.78 6.66
C LEU A 140 3.39 -9.30 6.79
N VAL A 141 4.04 -9.96 7.75
CA VAL A 141 3.88 -11.39 8.00
C VAL A 141 2.45 -11.73 8.42
N GLU A 142 1.87 -10.93 9.32
CA GLU A 142 0.48 -11.09 9.76
C GLU A 142 -0.49 -10.98 8.57
N GLN A 143 -0.35 -9.94 7.76
CA GLN A 143 -1.19 -9.73 6.58
C GLN A 143 -1.09 -10.91 5.60
N MET A 144 0.14 -11.34 5.28
CA MET A 144 0.35 -12.45 4.37
C MET A 144 -0.17 -13.78 4.93
N SER A 145 0.02 -14.03 6.22
CA SER A 145 -0.49 -15.25 6.88
C SER A 145 -2.02 -15.30 6.86
N SER A 146 -2.67 -14.16 7.10
CA SER A 146 -4.13 -14.04 6.98
C SER A 146 -4.61 -14.27 5.54
N ASP A 147 -3.96 -13.64 4.56
CA ASP A 147 -4.31 -13.79 3.15
C ASP A 147 -4.09 -15.23 2.66
N LEU A 148 -3.02 -15.91 3.10
CA LEU A 148 -2.76 -17.34 2.79
C LEU A 148 -3.83 -18.25 3.39
N ALA A 149 -4.27 -18.00 4.62
CA ALA A 149 -5.35 -18.74 5.26
C ALA A 149 -6.66 -18.61 4.47
N ILE A 150 -6.99 -17.39 4.04
CA ILE A 150 -8.16 -17.16 3.19
C ILE A 150 -7.98 -17.87 1.84
N ALA A 151 -6.82 -17.71 1.17
CA ALA A 151 -6.54 -18.35 -0.11
C ALA A 151 -6.65 -19.86 -0.07
N SER A 152 -6.30 -20.50 1.05
CA SER A 152 -6.39 -21.95 1.21
C SER A 152 -7.82 -22.49 1.32
N SER A 153 -8.77 -21.67 1.81
CA SER A 153 -10.16 -22.08 2.07
C SER A 153 -11.17 -21.53 1.08
N ILE A 154 -10.82 -20.46 0.34
CA ILE A 154 -11.79 -19.72 -0.46
C ILE A 154 -12.34 -20.53 -1.64
N ASP A 155 -11.51 -21.35 -2.27
CA ASP A 155 -11.94 -22.15 -3.42
C ASP A 155 -12.95 -23.24 -3.01
N GLU A 156 -12.82 -23.81 -1.81
CA GLU A 156 -13.82 -24.71 -1.25
C GLU A 156 -15.12 -23.98 -0.89
N ARG A 157 -15.00 -22.80 -0.29
CA ARG A 157 -16.17 -21.96 0.00
C ARG A 157 -16.95 -21.58 -1.25
N ILE A 158 -16.27 -21.24 -2.34
CA ILE A 158 -16.90 -20.95 -3.64
C ILE A 158 -17.69 -22.16 -4.14
N ARG A 159 -17.07 -23.35 -4.16
CA ARG A 159 -17.76 -24.59 -4.57
C ARG A 159 -19.00 -24.87 -3.73
N ASN A 160 -18.93 -24.69 -2.41
CA ASN A 160 -20.07 -24.87 -1.52
C ASN A 160 -21.19 -23.88 -1.79
N LEU A 161 -20.85 -22.61 -2.06
CA LEU A 161 -21.82 -21.57 -2.44
C LEU A 161 -22.44 -21.83 -3.82
N GLU A 162 -21.68 -22.34 -4.79
CA GLU A 162 -22.21 -22.73 -6.11
C GLU A 162 -23.23 -23.85 -5.97
N ASN A 163 -22.97 -24.87 -5.15
CA ASN A 163 -23.90 -25.94 -4.84
C ASN A 163 -25.15 -25.41 -4.12
N ALA A 164 -24.97 -24.46 -3.18
CA ALA A 164 -26.10 -23.83 -2.49
C ALA A 164 -26.98 -23.02 -3.44
N VAL A 165 -26.39 -22.20 -4.32
CA VAL A 165 -27.12 -21.46 -5.37
C VAL A 165 -27.90 -22.41 -6.28
N HIS A 166 -27.27 -23.52 -6.71
CA HIS A 166 -27.95 -24.51 -7.55
C HIS A 166 -29.15 -25.14 -6.83
N SER A 167 -28.98 -25.59 -5.59
CA SER A 167 -30.03 -26.21 -4.78
C SER A 167 -31.19 -25.24 -4.49
N THR A 168 -30.87 -24.00 -4.10
CA THR A 168 -31.87 -22.95 -3.84
C THR A 168 -32.61 -22.56 -5.11
N SER A 169 -31.95 -22.54 -6.26
CA SER A 169 -32.58 -22.28 -7.55
C SER A 169 -33.62 -23.40 -7.87
N MET A 170 -33.25 -24.67 -7.70
CA MET A 170 -34.17 -25.78 -7.90
C MET A 170 -35.38 -25.72 -6.95
N THR A 171 -35.17 -25.33 -5.70
CA THR A 171 -36.22 -25.16 -4.70
C THR A 171 -37.18 -24.05 -5.11
N LYS A 172 -36.62 -22.89 -5.50
CA LYS A 172 -37.41 -21.74 -6.00
C LYS A 172 -38.27 -22.13 -7.23
N ASP A 173 -37.68 -22.83 -8.19
CA ASP A 173 -38.41 -23.29 -9.39
C ASP A 173 -39.50 -24.31 -9.05
N SER A 174 -39.30 -25.13 -8.03
CA SER A 174 -40.32 -26.04 -7.51
C SER A 174 -41.46 -25.28 -6.84
N TRP A 175 -41.16 -24.24 -6.07
CA TRP A 175 -42.14 -23.39 -5.42
C TRP A 175 -42.95 -22.57 -6.43
N ASP A 176 -42.36 -22.11 -7.52
CA ASP A 176 -43.06 -21.45 -8.62
C ASP A 176 -44.14 -22.37 -9.23
N ARG A 177 -43.77 -23.63 -9.54
CA ARG A 177 -44.71 -24.61 -10.06
C ARG A 177 -45.85 -24.93 -9.07
N GLN A 178 -45.53 -25.02 -7.77
CA GLN A 178 -46.52 -25.27 -6.72
C GLN A 178 -47.44 -24.07 -6.49
N PHE A 179 -46.95 -22.84 -6.68
CA PHE A 179 -47.77 -21.63 -6.64
C PHE A 179 -48.79 -21.62 -7.78
N ILE A 180 -48.37 -21.94 -9.01
CA ILE A 180 -49.25 -22.04 -10.16
C ILE A 180 -50.32 -23.11 -9.91
N ALA A 181 -49.96 -24.21 -9.22
CA ALA A 181 -50.91 -25.29 -8.85
C ALA A 181 -51.76 -24.96 -7.60
N GLY A 182 -51.68 -23.75 -7.04
CA GLY A 182 -52.42 -23.29 -5.87
C GLY A 182 -51.97 -23.92 -4.54
N ARG A 183 -50.81 -24.57 -4.49
CA ARG A 183 -50.28 -25.28 -3.28
C ARG A 183 -49.35 -24.45 -2.44
N LYS A 184 -48.82 -23.36 -2.95
CA LYS A 184 -47.92 -22.40 -2.30
C LYS A 184 -48.46 -21.00 -2.38
N THR A 185 -48.13 -20.17 -1.41
CA THR A 185 -48.51 -18.75 -1.40
C THR A 185 -47.52 -17.88 -2.16
N TRP A 186 -47.92 -16.70 -2.57
CA TRP A 186 -47.02 -15.69 -3.13
C TRP A 186 -45.85 -15.36 -2.20
N LEU A 187 -46.10 -15.34 -0.89
CA LEU A 187 -45.09 -15.07 0.11
C LEU A 187 -44.00 -16.13 0.13
N ASP A 188 -44.35 -17.41 -0.07
CA ASP A 188 -43.38 -18.50 -0.16
C ASP A 188 -42.45 -18.31 -1.38
N VAL A 189 -43.03 -18.00 -2.55
CA VAL A 189 -42.25 -17.75 -3.78
C VAL A 189 -41.28 -16.58 -3.60
N MET A 190 -41.75 -15.47 -3.01
CA MET A 190 -40.92 -14.30 -2.75
C MET A 190 -39.82 -14.60 -1.76
N SER A 191 -40.09 -15.44 -0.75
CA SER A 191 -39.04 -15.87 0.21
C SER A 191 -37.97 -16.70 -0.47
N GLY A 192 -38.35 -17.65 -1.34
CA GLY A 192 -37.37 -18.43 -2.12
C GLY A 192 -36.55 -17.59 -3.11
N ALA A 193 -37.21 -16.59 -3.74
CA ALA A 193 -36.51 -15.67 -4.63
C ALA A 193 -35.48 -14.81 -3.87
N ARG A 194 -35.80 -14.34 -2.65
CA ARG A 194 -34.89 -13.58 -1.80
C ARG A 194 -33.72 -14.45 -1.36
N GLU A 195 -33.98 -15.66 -0.91
CA GLU A 195 -32.94 -16.61 -0.48
C GLU A 195 -31.97 -16.91 -1.64
N LEU A 196 -32.49 -17.14 -2.85
CA LEU A 196 -31.66 -17.34 -4.04
C LEU A 196 -30.79 -16.10 -4.33
N MET A 197 -31.34 -14.90 -4.20
CA MET A 197 -30.59 -13.67 -4.40
C MET A 197 -29.48 -13.51 -3.37
N ASP A 198 -29.76 -13.80 -2.09
CA ASP A 198 -28.79 -13.74 -1.01
C ASP A 198 -27.63 -14.72 -1.25
N MET A 199 -27.93 -15.95 -1.70
CA MET A 199 -26.89 -16.93 -2.05
C MET A 199 -26.03 -16.47 -3.23
N LYS A 200 -26.62 -15.87 -4.26
CA LYS A 200 -25.90 -15.33 -5.40
C LYS A 200 -24.99 -14.15 -5.01
N VAL A 201 -25.44 -13.27 -4.13
CA VAL A 201 -24.63 -12.17 -3.61
C VAL A 201 -23.42 -12.72 -2.84
N GLN A 202 -23.63 -13.69 -1.94
CA GLN A 202 -22.55 -14.31 -1.18
C GLN A 202 -21.53 -15.00 -2.11
N LEU A 203 -21.98 -15.66 -3.18
CA LEU A 203 -21.08 -16.26 -4.16
C LEU A 203 -20.26 -15.20 -4.91
N ALA A 204 -20.88 -14.09 -5.32
CA ALA A 204 -20.17 -12.99 -5.97
C ALA A 204 -19.11 -12.37 -5.04
N GLU A 205 -19.45 -12.15 -3.77
CA GLU A 205 -18.52 -11.65 -2.74
C GLU A 205 -17.36 -12.61 -2.51
N ALA A 206 -17.62 -13.91 -2.44
CA ALA A 206 -16.58 -14.91 -2.28
C ALA A 206 -15.61 -14.95 -3.46
N ARG A 207 -16.14 -14.86 -4.69
CA ARG A 207 -15.32 -14.77 -5.92
C ARG A 207 -14.47 -13.50 -5.96
N ALA A 208 -15.05 -12.36 -5.62
CA ALA A 208 -14.32 -11.09 -5.53
C ALA A 208 -13.21 -11.18 -4.48
N THR A 209 -13.51 -11.73 -3.30
CA THR A 209 -12.52 -11.93 -2.24
C THR A 209 -11.36 -12.82 -2.71
N ALA A 210 -11.64 -13.90 -3.41
CA ALA A 210 -10.61 -14.79 -3.95
C ALA A 210 -9.65 -14.05 -4.88
N VAL A 211 -10.17 -13.23 -5.78
CA VAL A 211 -9.35 -12.45 -6.71
C VAL A 211 -8.51 -11.41 -5.97
N ILE A 212 -9.12 -10.65 -5.06
CA ILE A 212 -8.42 -9.62 -4.27
C ILE A 212 -7.26 -10.24 -3.48
N VAL A 213 -7.50 -11.36 -2.79
CA VAL A 213 -6.49 -12.01 -1.96
C VAL A 213 -5.35 -12.58 -2.83
N LYS A 214 -5.66 -13.23 -3.96
CA LYS A 214 -4.65 -13.75 -4.89
C LYS A 214 -3.78 -12.63 -5.47
N TRP A 215 -4.36 -11.51 -5.87
CA TRP A 215 -3.61 -10.36 -6.35
C TRP A 215 -2.77 -9.71 -5.25
N ARG A 216 -3.30 -9.58 -4.04
CA ARG A 216 -2.56 -9.02 -2.92
C ARG A 216 -1.33 -9.86 -2.58
N LEU A 217 -1.48 -11.18 -2.48
CA LEU A 217 -0.36 -12.08 -2.25
C LEU A 217 0.69 -12.00 -3.36
N HIS A 218 0.25 -11.92 -4.62
CA HIS A 218 1.15 -11.77 -5.75
C HIS A 218 1.94 -10.46 -5.70
N ILE A 219 1.25 -9.34 -5.47
CA ILE A 219 1.88 -8.02 -5.38
C ILE A 219 2.86 -7.94 -4.19
N LEU A 220 2.50 -8.52 -3.06
CA LEU A 220 3.37 -8.53 -1.88
C LEU A 220 4.61 -9.41 -2.08
N ALA A 221 4.49 -10.56 -2.77
CA ALA A 221 5.58 -11.49 -3.00
C ALA A 221 6.49 -11.06 -4.16
N GLU A 222 5.92 -10.59 -5.27
CA GLU A 222 6.69 -10.28 -6.48
C GLU A 222 6.96 -8.78 -6.66
N GLY A 223 6.22 -7.94 -5.96
CA GLY A 223 6.24 -6.50 -6.14
C GLY A 223 5.43 -6.07 -7.38
N ILE A 224 5.27 -4.76 -7.52
CA ILE A 224 4.70 -4.18 -8.74
C ILE A 224 5.85 -4.04 -9.73
N SER A 225 6.04 -5.05 -10.59
CA SER A 225 6.85 -4.83 -11.80
C SER A 225 6.06 -3.87 -12.68
N PRO A 226 6.63 -2.74 -13.12
CA PRO A 226 6.02 -1.97 -14.17
C PRO A 226 6.05 -2.86 -15.43
N SER A 227 4.98 -3.63 -15.65
CA SER A 227 4.77 -4.26 -16.95
C SER A 227 4.70 -3.12 -17.95
N ALA A 228 5.67 -3.04 -18.85
CA ALA A 228 5.63 -2.11 -19.96
C ALA A 228 4.25 -2.24 -20.62
N PRO A 229 3.54 -1.14 -20.86
CA PRO A 229 2.24 -1.21 -21.50
C PRO A 229 2.44 -1.98 -22.82
N ASN A 230 1.63 -3.03 -22.99
CA ASN A 230 1.64 -3.85 -24.20
C ASN A 230 1.18 -2.99 -25.38
N THR A 231 2.08 -2.22 -25.97
CA THR A 231 1.87 -1.42 -27.19
C THR A 231 1.86 -2.31 -28.44
N LYS A 232 1.22 -3.48 -28.37
CA LYS A 232 0.89 -4.27 -29.56
C LYS A 232 -0.59 -4.09 -29.88
N GLY A 233 -0.93 -3.05 -30.60
CA GLY A 233 -2.29 -2.92 -31.12
C GLY A 233 -2.68 -1.57 -31.65
N GLN A 234 -1.75 -0.80 -32.26
CA GLN A 234 -2.15 0.32 -33.13
C GLN A 234 -1.10 0.57 -34.20
N ARG A 235 -1.06 -0.29 -35.19
CA ARG A 235 -0.61 0.03 -36.56
C ARG A 235 -1.32 -0.93 -37.51
N SER A 236 -2.44 -0.50 -38.01
CA SER A 236 -2.94 -0.82 -39.36
C SER A 236 -3.99 0.23 -39.71
#